data_41c2a639024457ab8dce5f7e081a84aa
#
_entry.id   41c2a639024457ab8dce5f7e081a84aa
#
_cell.length_a   1.000
_cell.length_b   1.000
_cell.length_c   1.000
_cell.angle_alpha   90.00
_cell.angle_beta   90.00
_cell.angle_gamma   90.00
#
_symmetry.space_group_name_H-M   'P 1'
#
loop_
_entity.id
_entity.type
_entity.pdbx_description
1 polymer ?
#
loop_
_entity_poly.entity_id
_entity_poly.type
_entity_poly.pdbx_seq_one_letter_code
_entity_poly.pdbx_strand_id
1 'polypeptide(L)'
;MAGDPTKMKTARCLPTTALNCLVIALVLTFVGTSTRAAEPLFEKVELFKADTDGYKLYRIPGIVVTTKNTVLAYCEARKRQRSDWATIDIMLRRSTDGGRTWSPRQKIAHVDGPKQKNPAALAQGLATNDEVTYNNPVAIVDHKTGSIHFLFCLEYMRCFYMRSDDDGLTFTPPVEITDTFARFKPDYDFKVLATGPGHGIQLDNGRLIVPVWISTGTGGHAHRPSVTSVIYSDDHGKTWERGDIAGPDTDEFNIPNETVAVQLVDGSVLFNMRSESKADRRLLTRSPDGATRWTKPKFHPQLLEPICMASMIRLSKKPSSDRNRLLFSNPDTLEARIGQKAIPGKSRIRKNVSIKLSYDESETWPVTKTIEAGFSGYSDLAVTQDGTILCFYERGSTDGVIYNTGSLAVARLNLEWLTDGKDSLNGR
;
A
#
# COMPACT_ATOMS: atom_id res chain seq x y z
N MET A 1 53.11 -28.20 -88.53
CA MET A 1 53.11 -27.36 -89.74
C MET A 1 52.77 -25.98 -89.29
N ALA A 2 53.73 -25.15 -89.14
CA ALA A 2 54.04 -23.98 -89.99
C ALA A 2 52.84 -23.03 -90.01
N GLY A 3 52.96 -21.82 -89.65
CA GLY A 3 53.97 -20.85 -89.73
C GLY A 3 53.56 -19.51 -89.12
N ASP A 4 54.55 -18.85 -88.73
CA ASP A 4 54.81 -17.44 -88.51
C ASP A 4 54.35 -16.55 -89.69
N PRO A 5 54.49 -15.21 -89.68
CA PRO A 5 54.90 -14.19 -88.68
C PRO A 5 54.19 -12.80 -88.82
N THR A 6 54.59 -11.91 -87.87
CA THR A 6 54.80 -10.44 -88.02
C THR A 6 53.63 -9.51 -88.36
N LYS A 7 53.39 -8.49 -87.52
CA LYS A 7 53.76 -7.10 -87.81
C LYS A 7 53.64 -6.15 -86.61
N MET A 8 54.70 -5.48 -86.32
CA MET A 8 54.84 -4.25 -85.50
C MET A 8 53.88 -3.15 -85.95
N LYS A 9 53.34 -2.37 -85.01
CA LYS A 9 53.28 -0.90 -85.14
C LYS A 9 52.95 -0.19 -83.78
N THR A 10 53.94 0.59 -83.43
CA THR A 10 53.90 1.97 -82.89
C THR A 10 53.08 2.35 -81.63
N ALA A 11 53.89 2.82 -80.69
CA ALA A 11 53.54 3.56 -79.50
C ALA A 11 52.74 4.84 -79.76
N ARG A 12 51.74 5.09 -78.86
CA ARG A 12 51.36 6.49 -78.54
C ARG A 12 51.19 6.57 -77.03
N CYS A 13 51.95 7.43 -76.36
CA CYS A 13 51.77 7.95 -75.00
C CYS A 13 50.48 8.71 -74.90
N LEU A 14 49.74 8.48 -73.84
CA LEU A 14 48.72 9.38 -73.28
C LEU A 14 48.80 9.41 -71.74
N PRO A 15 48.39 10.50 -71.11
CA PRO A 15 48.97 10.96 -69.85
C PRO A 15 48.36 10.36 -68.61
N THR A 16 49.11 10.32 -67.51
CA THR A 16 48.82 10.00 -66.15
C THR A 16 47.71 10.88 -65.61
N THR A 17 46.50 10.27 -65.31
CA THR A 17 45.45 10.84 -64.45
C THR A 17 45.72 10.43 -63.04
N ALA A 18 45.98 11.40 -62.20
CA ALA A 18 46.12 11.23 -60.75
C ALA A 18 44.76 10.78 -60.12
N LEU A 19 44.76 9.62 -59.52
CA LEU A 19 43.60 9.09 -58.73
C LEU A 19 43.63 9.71 -57.33
N ASN A 20 42.84 10.75 -57.13
CA ASN A 20 42.61 11.30 -55.80
C ASN A 20 41.78 10.30 -54.94
N CYS A 21 42.44 9.59 -54.05
CA CYS A 21 41.77 8.84 -52.99
C CYS A 21 41.16 9.81 -51.96
N LEU A 22 39.88 10.06 -52.09
CA LEU A 22 39.07 10.76 -51.05
C LEU A 22 38.85 9.82 -49.86
N VAL A 23 39.63 9.97 -48.78
CA VAL A 23 39.40 9.29 -47.52
C VAL A 23 38.25 10.02 -46.82
N ILE A 24 37.03 9.47 -46.91
CA ILE A 24 35.90 9.92 -46.12
C ILE A 24 36.11 9.38 -44.71
N ALA A 25 36.58 10.23 -43.79
CA ALA A 25 36.60 9.93 -42.36
C ALA A 25 35.16 9.99 -41.84
N LEU A 26 34.56 8.82 -41.60
CA LEU A 26 33.25 8.69 -40.95
C LEU A 26 33.45 9.03 -39.49
N VAL A 27 33.19 10.27 -39.09
CA VAL A 27 33.12 10.67 -37.67
C VAL A 27 31.80 10.14 -37.11
N LEU A 28 31.85 8.97 -36.47
CA LEU A 28 30.79 8.47 -35.64
C LEU A 28 30.68 9.38 -34.39
N THR A 29 29.84 10.39 -34.46
CA THR A 29 29.40 11.12 -33.27
C THR A 29 28.54 10.17 -32.42
N PHE A 30 29.15 9.58 -31.40
CA PHE A 30 28.42 8.99 -30.31
C PHE A 30 27.62 10.11 -29.63
N VAL A 31 26.35 10.28 -30.02
CA VAL A 31 25.40 11.03 -29.24
C VAL A 31 25.11 10.15 -28.03
N GLY A 32 25.90 10.31 -26.99
CA GLY A 32 25.58 9.76 -25.67
C GLY A 32 24.23 10.34 -25.25
N THR A 33 23.20 9.55 -25.33
CA THR A 33 21.92 9.88 -24.66
C THR A 33 22.20 9.90 -23.16
N SER A 34 22.61 11.07 -22.67
CA SER A 34 22.58 11.36 -21.24
C SER A 34 21.14 11.18 -20.82
N THR A 35 20.83 10.07 -20.16
CA THR A 35 19.53 9.90 -19.48
C THR A 35 19.49 10.94 -18.37
N ARG A 36 18.93 12.10 -18.68
CA ARG A 36 18.68 13.14 -17.68
C ARG A 36 17.72 12.53 -16.65
N ALA A 37 18.09 12.61 -15.37
CA ALA A 37 17.18 12.24 -14.29
C ALA A 37 15.84 12.97 -14.48
N ALA A 38 14.73 12.29 -14.19
CA ALA A 38 13.43 12.92 -14.29
C ALA A 38 13.34 14.13 -13.37
N GLU A 39 12.61 15.16 -13.79
CA GLU A 39 12.38 16.33 -12.93
C GLU A 39 11.59 15.89 -11.67
N PRO A 40 11.89 16.49 -10.51
CA PRO A 40 11.16 16.19 -9.29
C PRO A 40 9.65 16.43 -9.43
N LEU A 41 8.85 15.41 -9.17
CA LEU A 41 7.39 15.45 -9.20
C LEU A 41 6.83 15.42 -7.80
N PHE A 42 5.95 16.38 -7.46
CA PHE A 42 5.12 16.33 -6.26
C PHE A 42 3.81 17.09 -6.47
N GLU A 43 2.70 16.36 -6.51
CA GLU A 43 1.35 16.88 -6.74
C GLU A 43 0.39 16.27 -5.72
N LYS A 44 -0.70 16.98 -5.41
CA LYS A 44 -1.75 16.49 -4.51
C LYS A 44 -3.12 16.67 -5.14
N VAL A 45 -3.95 15.63 -5.05
CA VAL A 45 -5.33 15.64 -5.52
C VAL A 45 -6.25 15.26 -4.35
N GLU A 46 -7.20 16.12 -4.00
CA GLU A 46 -8.23 15.81 -3.01
C GLU A 46 -9.30 14.91 -3.64
N LEU A 47 -9.57 13.74 -3.06
CA LEU A 47 -10.52 12.76 -3.60
C LEU A 47 -11.88 12.77 -2.87
N PHE A 48 -11.83 12.85 -1.53
CA PHE A 48 -13.02 12.77 -0.69
C PHE A 48 -12.92 13.86 0.37
N LYS A 49 -13.92 14.72 0.42
CA LYS A 49 -13.96 15.85 1.34
C LYS A 49 -15.04 15.63 2.40
N ALA A 50 -14.73 15.93 3.66
CA ALA A 50 -15.69 15.89 4.75
C ALA A 50 -16.93 16.77 4.47
N ASP A 51 -18.05 16.41 5.05
CA ASP A 51 -19.35 17.08 4.90
C ASP A 51 -19.83 17.17 3.43
N THR A 52 -19.50 16.18 2.59
CA THR A 52 -20.02 16.06 1.22
C THR A 52 -20.81 14.77 1.03
N ASP A 53 -21.80 14.79 0.12
CA ASP A 53 -22.61 13.65 -0.34
C ASP A 53 -23.28 12.85 0.79
N GLY A 54 -23.66 13.54 1.87
CA GLY A 54 -24.36 12.95 3.00
C GLY A 54 -23.46 12.19 3.98
N TYR A 55 -22.12 12.30 3.85
CA TYR A 55 -21.16 11.75 4.77
C TYR A 55 -20.41 12.84 5.53
N LYS A 56 -20.25 12.62 6.82
CA LYS A 56 -19.53 13.54 7.71
C LYS A 56 -18.02 13.44 7.56
N LEU A 57 -17.52 12.24 7.32
CA LEU A 57 -16.08 11.96 7.20
C LEU A 57 -15.82 10.90 6.13
N TYR A 58 -14.59 10.93 5.59
CA TYR A 58 -14.02 9.84 4.83
C TYR A 58 -12.71 9.44 5.51
N ARG A 59 -12.55 8.15 5.81
CA ARG A 59 -11.40 7.61 6.54
C ARG A 59 -10.94 6.28 5.99
N ILE A 60 -9.84 5.75 6.55
CA ILE A 60 -9.34 4.40 6.26
C ILE A 60 -9.00 4.26 4.76
N PRO A 61 -8.02 5.02 4.28
CA PRO A 61 -7.61 4.98 2.87
C PRO A 61 -6.96 3.65 2.52
N GLY A 62 -7.29 3.13 1.33
CA GLY A 62 -6.60 2.04 0.67
C GLY A 62 -6.41 2.36 -0.81
N ILE A 63 -5.25 2.00 -1.38
CA ILE A 63 -4.92 2.27 -2.77
C ILE A 63 -4.14 1.11 -3.38
N VAL A 64 -4.50 0.71 -4.59
CA VAL A 64 -3.76 -0.29 -5.38
C VAL A 64 -3.67 0.15 -6.83
N VAL A 65 -2.67 -0.37 -7.55
CA VAL A 65 -2.50 -0.21 -9.00
C VAL A 65 -2.68 -1.57 -9.66
N THR A 66 -3.61 -1.66 -10.60
CA THR A 66 -3.93 -2.90 -11.29
C THR A 66 -2.87 -3.26 -12.33
N THR A 67 -2.93 -4.48 -12.86
CA THR A 67 -2.04 -4.94 -13.95
C THR A 67 -2.21 -4.12 -15.24
N LYS A 68 -3.33 -3.39 -15.39
CA LYS A 68 -3.58 -2.44 -16.50
C LYS A 68 -3.18 -1.01 -16.17
N ASN A 69 -2.47 -0.81 -15.05
CA ASN A 69 -2.05 0.51 -14.56
C ASN A 69 -3.22 1.43 -14.15
N THR A 70 -4.40 0.90 -13.89
CA THR A 70 -5.51 1.64 -13.29
C THR A 70 -5.27 1.76 -11.78
N VAL A 71 -5.45 2.95 -11.24
CA VAL A 71 -5.37 3.21 -9.81
C VAL A 71 -6.77 3.08 -9.20
N LEU A 72 -6.90 2.26 -8.15
CA LEU A 72 -8.11 2.15 -7.35
C LEU A 72 -7.87 2.74 -5.98
N ALA A 73 -8.60 3.79 -5.62
CA ALA A 73 -8.59 4.39 -4.29
C ALA A 73 -9.94 4.14 -3.61
N TYR A 74 -9.91 3.52 -2.44
CA TYR A 74 -11.10 3.16 -1.67
C TYR A 74 -10.99 3.58 -0.21
N CYS A 75 -12.14 3.78 0.44
CA CYS A 75 -12.18 4.26 1.81
C CYS A 75 -13.52 3.96 2.49
N GLU A 76 -13.57 4.19 3.79
CA GLU A 76 -14.81 4.28 4.56
C GLU A 76 -15.42 5.67 4.44
N ALA A 77 -16.72 5.73 4.10
CA ALA A 77 -17.55 6.93 4.11
C ALA A 77 -18.49 6.89 5.33
N ARG A 78 -18.28 7.76 6.31
CA ARG A 78 -18.88 7.72 7.64
C ARG A 78 -19.96 8.76 7.80
N LYS A 79 -21.15 8.36 8.28
CA LYS A 79 -22.26 9.28 8.52
C LYS A 79 -22.17 10.02 9.87
N ARG A 80 -21.33 9.57 10.79
CA ARG A 80 -21.03 10.23 12.07
C ARG A 80 -19.54 10.47 12.27
N GLN A 81 -19.21 11.55 12.97
CA GLN A 81 -17.87 11.82 13.47
C GLN A 81 -17.53 10.90 14.66
N ARG A 82 -16.25 10.67 14.89
CA ARG A 82 -15.67 9.97 16.05
C ARG A 82 -16.24 8.57 16.31
N SER A 83 -16.78 7.91 15.29
CA SER A 83 -17.35 6.57 15.47
C SER A 83 -16.78 5.60 14.43
N ASP A 84 -16.25 4.49 14.92
CA ASP A 84 -15.89 3.33 14.11
C ASP A 84 -17.08 2.33 13.98
N TRP A 85 -18.23 2.63 14.62
CA TRP A 85 -19.39 1.74 14.76
C TRP A 85 -20.70 2.33 14.23
N ALA A 86 -20.67 3.55 13.71
CA ALA A 86 -21.82 4.19 13.09
C ALA A 86 -22.12 3.61 11.70
N THR A 87 -23.10 4.19 11.00
CA THR A 87 -23.31 3.87 9.59
C THR A 87 -22.11 4.28 8.76
N ILE A 88 -21.48 3.29 8.14
CA ILE A 88 -20.29 3.41 7.30
C ILE A 88 -20.53 2.64 6.01
N ASP A 89 -20.25 3.28 4.88
CA ASP A 89 -20.25 2.68 3.55
C ASP A 89 -18.81 2.60 3.02
N ILE A 90 -18.55 1.71 2.07
CA ILE A 90 -17.25 1.63 1.38
C ILE A 90 -17.38 2.26 -0.01
N MET A 91 -16.54 3.27 -0.25
CA MET A 91 -16.48 4.01 -1.50
C MET A 91 -15.20 3.69 -2.27
N LEU A 92 -15.30 3.73 -3.60
CA LEU A 92 -14.19 3.55 -4.53
C LEU A 92 -14.22 4.64 -5.61
N ARG A 93 -13.04 5.06 -6.04
CA ARG A 93 -12.79 5.86 -7.25
C ARG A 93 -11.68 5.22 -8.06
N ARG A 94 -11.75 5.37 -9.38
CA ARG A 94 -10.78 4.84 -10.35
C ARG A 94 -10.09 5.98 -11.08
N SER A 95 -8.81 5.76 -11.41
CA SER A 95 -8.04 6.64 -12.30
C SER A 95 -7.30 5.78 -13.33
N THR A 96 -7.37 6.17 -14.60
CA THR A 96 -6.67 5.50 -15.71
C THR A 96 -5.49 6.32 -16.25
N ASP A 97 -5.15 7.42 -15.58
CA ASP A 97 -4.10 8.35 -15.98
C ASP A 97 -3.03 8.56 -14.89
N GLY A 98 -2.82 7.52 -14.06
CA GLY A 98 -1.81 7.53 -12.99
C GLY A 98 -2.20 8.43 -11.81
N GLY A 99 -3.49 8.58 -11.51
CA GLY A 99 -3.99 9.34 -10.37
C GLY A 99 -4.12 10.84 -10.59
N ARG A 100 -4.13 11.32 -11.85
CA ARG A 100 -4.36 12.75 -12.17
C ARG A 100 -5.83 13.09 -12.15
N THR A 101 -6.65 12.29 -12.82
CA THR A 101 -8.11 12.46 -12.82
C THR A 101 -8.81 11.20 -12.30
N TRP A 102 -10.01 11.35 -11.78
CA TRP A 102 -10.70 10.31 -11.05
C TRP A 102 -12.17 10.21 -11.45
N SER A 103 -12.65 8.97 -11.55
CA SER A 103 -14.06 8.67 -11.77
C SER A 103 -14.96 9.26 -10.67
N PRO A 104 -16.26 9.41 -10.89
CA PRO A 104 -17.22 9.60 -9.81
C PRO A 104 -17.06 8.51 -8.72
N ARG A 105 -17.51 8.83 -7.50
CA ARG A 105 -17.54 7.88 -6.39
C ARG A 105 -18.53 6.75 -6.64
N GLN A 106 -18.12 5.54 -6.31
CA GLN A 106 -18.97 4.36 -6.39
C GLN A 106 -19.03 3.70 -5.01
N LYS A 107 -20.23 3.42 -4.52
CA LYS A 107 -20.44 2.55 -3.35
C LYS A 107 -20.32 1.10 -3.83
N ILE A 108 -19.40 0.32 -3.25
CA ILE A 108 -19.06 -1.00 -3.77
C ILE A 108 -19.47 -2.16 -2.86
N ALA A 109 -19.65 -1.94 -1.55
CA ALA A 109 -20.02 -3.00 -0.61
C ALA A 109 -21.52 -2.97 -0.31
N HIS A 110 -22.18 -4.10 -0.50
CA HIS A 110 -23.56 -4.31 -0.09
C HIS A 110 -23.78 -5.79 0.23
N VAL A 111 -24.35 -6.08 1.38
CA VAL A 111 -24.74 -7.43 1.81
C VAL A 111 -26.25 -7.44 2.00
N ASP A 112 -26.94 -8.38 1.41
CA ASP A 112 -28.39 -8.53 1.57
C ASP A 112 -28.79 -9.09 2.94
N GLY A 113 -30.07 -8.97 3.29
CA GLY A 113 -30.65 -9.53 4.50
C GLY A 113 -30.35 -8.74 5.78
N PRO A 114 -30.73 -9.29 6.95
CA PRO A 114 -30.57 -8.64 8.24
C PRO A 114 -29.10 -8.41 8.61
N LYS A 115 -28.79 -7.23 9.16
CA LYS A 115 -27.47 -6.89 9.71
C LYS A 115 -27.56 -6.89 11.23
N GLN A 116 -27.00 -7.89 11.85
CA GLN A 116 -26.92 -7.95 13.30
C GLN A 116 -25.72 -7.10 13.76
N LYS A 117 -25.95 -6.20 14.69
CA LYS A 117 -24.91 -5.40 15.31
C LYS A 117 -24.00 -6.25 16.19
N ASN A 118 -22.72 -5.92 16.26
CA ASN A 118 -21.78 -6.63 17.13
C ASN A 118 -22.20 -6.46 18.61
N PRO A 119 -22.46 -7.57 19.35
CA PRO A 119 -22.87 -7.49 20.75
C PRO A 119 -21.87 -6.79 21.66
N ALA A 120 -20.54 -6.89 21.37
CA ALA A 120 -19.51 -6.21 22.16
C ALA A 120 -19.59 -4.68 22.00
N ALA A 121 -19.97 -4.19 20.83
CA ALA A 121 -20.17 -2.76 20.59
C ALA A 121 -21.43 -2.23 21.26
N LEU A 122 -22.53 -3.00 21.20
CA LEU A 122 -23.79 -2.65 21.88
C LEU A 122 -23.61 -2.60 23.40
N ALA A 123 -22.99 -3.62 23.99
CA ALA A 123 -22.72 -3.70 25.42
C ALA A 123 -21.89 -2.53 25.98
N GLN A 124 -21.07 -1.89 25.09
CA GLN A 124 -20.24 -0.75 25.46
C GLN A 124 -20.81 0.61 25.00
N GLY A 125 -22.02 0.64 24.46
CA GLY A 125 -22.68 1.87 23.99
C GLY A 125 -21.97 2.54 22.80
N LEU A 126 -21.19 1.78 22.03
CA LEU A 126 -20.43 2.29 20.88
C LEU A 126 -21.28 2.39 19.62
N ALA A 127 -22.39 1.66 19.56
CA ALA A 127 -23.27 1.52 18.41
C ALA A 127 -24.73 1.47 18.81
N THR A 128 -25.62 1.73 17.83
CA THR A 128 -27.08 1.54 17.93
C THR A 128 -27.54 0.50 16.91
N ASN A 129 -28.71 -0.12 17.13
CA ASN A 129 -29.21 -1.22 16.30
C ASN A 129 -29.61 -0.81 14.87
N ASP A 130 -29.88 0.48 14.63
CA ASP A 130 -30.30 1.06 13.35
C ASP A 130 -29.11 1.43 12.45
N GLU A 131 -27.89 1.37 12.96
CA GLU A 131 -26.66 1.67 12.21
C GLU A 131 -26.08 0.41 11.55
N VAL A 132 -25.46 0.57 10.37
CA VAL A 132 -24.78 -0.52 9.66
C VAL A 132 -23.35 -0.10 9.34
N THR A 133 -22.39 -0.90 9.79
CA THR A 133 -20.96 -0.61 9.67
C THR A 133 -20.28 -1.56 8.69
N TYR A 134 -19.98 -1.08 7.47
CA TYR A 134 -19.04 -1.72 6.56
C TYR A 134 -17.66 -1.16 6.84
N ASN A 135 -16.68 -1.99 7.15
CA ASN A 135 -15.40 -1.49 7.66
C ASN A 135 -14.18 -2.24 7.12
N ASN A 136 -13.02 -1.61 7.30
CA ASN A 136 -11.70 -2.17 7.00
C ASN A 136 -11.56 -2.77 5.60
N PRO A 137 -11.81 -2.00 4.52
CA PRO A 137 -11.62 -2.49 3.16
C PRO A 137 -10.14 -2.80 2.87
N VAL A 138 -9.91 -3.90 2.15
CA VAL A 138 -8.59 -4.34 1.67
C VAL A 138 -8.71 -4.83 0.23
N ALA A 139 -7.85 -4.35 -0.65
CA ALA A 139 -7.69 -4.89 -2.00
C ALA A 139 -6.34 -5.61 -2.17
N ILE A 140 -6.31 -6.62 -3.03
CA ILE A 140 -5.10 -7.27 -3.53
C ILE A 140 -5.21 -7.33 -5.05
N VAL A 141 -4.14 -6.97 -5.76
CA VAL A 141 -4.03 -7.20 -7.20
C VAL A 141 -3.33 -8.54 -7.43
N ASP A 142 -4.00 -9.46 -8.06
CA ASP A 142 -3.41 -10.73 -8.50
C ASP A 142 -2.68 -10.50 -9.84
N HIS A 143 -1.37 -10.42 -9.80
CA HIS A 143 -0.54 -10.17 -10.97
C HIS A 143 -0.51 -11.34 -11.97
N LYS A 144 -0.94 -12.55 -11.57
CA LYS A 144 -1.00 -13.72 -12.44
C LYS A 144 -2.30 -13.77 -13.25
N THR A 145 -3.41 -13.38 -12.65
CA THR A 145 -4.74 -13.43 -13.29
C THR A 145 -5.23 -12.07 -13.78
N GLY A 146 -4.69 -10.98 -13.22
CA GLY A 146 -5.18 -9.61 -13.42
C GLY A 146 -6.42 -9.29 -12.59
N SER A 147 -6.93 -10.23 -11.81
CA SER A 147 -8.08 -10.04 -10.92
C SER A 147 -7.75 -9.13 -9.74
N ILE A 148 -8.76 -8.44 -9.24
CA ILE A 148 -8.69 -7.67 -8.02
C ILE A 148 -9.53 -8.37 -6.96
N HIS A 149 -8.90 -8.82 -5.91
CA HIS A 149 -9.55 -9.40 -4.74
C HIS A 149 -9.85 -8.28 -3.75
N PHE A 150 -11.08 -8.21 -3.27
CA PHE A 150 -11.53 -7.18 -2.36
C PHE A 150 -12.21 -7.79 -1.14
N LEU A 151 -11.71 -7.46 0.04
CA LEU A 151 -12.23 -7.93 1.32
C LEU A 151 -12.74 -6.75 2.15
N PHE A 152 -13.77 -6.97 2.93
CA PHE A 152 -14.27 -6.01 3.90
C PHE A 152 -14.95 -6.73 5.05
N CYS A 153 -15.11 -6.03 6.16
CA CYS A 153 -15.87 -6.54 7.29
C CYS A 153 -17.23 -5.86 7.42
N LEU A 154 -18.18 -6.57 7.99
CA LEU A 154 -19.49 -6.06 8.42
C LEU A 154 -19.57 -6.17 9.92
N GLU A 155 -19.80 -5.03 10.59
CA GLU A 155 -19.95 -4.92 12.04
C GLU A 155 -18.74 -5.43 12.85
N TYR A 156 -17.52 -5.40 12.27
CA TYR A 156 -16.33 -6.02 12.89
C TYR A 156 -16.59 -7.46 13.38
N MET A 157 -17.51 -8.16 12.75
CA MET A 157 -17.97 -9.48 13.18
C MET A 157 -18.00 -10.49 12.04
N ARG A 158 -18.25 -10.03 10.82
CA ARG A 158 -18.36 -10.88 9.62
C ARG A 158 -17.38 -10.36 8.56
N CYS A 159 -16.70 -11.26 7.87
CA CYS A 159 -15.79 -10.93 6.77
C CYS A 159 -16.36 -11.40 5.44
N PHE A 160 -16.27 -10.54 4.43
CA PHE A 160 -16.75 -10.78 3.08
C PHE A 160 -15.66 -10.61 2.05
N TYR A 161 -15.77 -11.37 0.98
CA TYR A 161 -14.89 -11.36 -0.18
C TYR A 161 -15.69 -11.06 -1.45
N MET A 162 -15.13 -10.22 -2.33
CA MET A 162 -15.60 -9.95 -3.69
C MET A 162 -14.40 -9.98 -4.64
N ARG A 163 -14.68 -10.13 -5.95
CA ARG A 163 -13.65 -10.10 -7.00
C ARG A 163 -14.09 -9.23 -8.16
N SER A 164 -13.13 -8.51 -8.75
CA SER A 164 -13.30 -7.84 -10.03
C SER A 164 -12.35 -8.44 -11.06
N ASP A 165 -12.88 -8.77 -12.23
CA ASP A 165 -12.13 -9.27 -13.39
C ASP A 165 -12.11 -8.25 -14.54
N ASP A 166 -12.73 -7.09 -14.33
CA ASP A 166 -12.88 -6.00 -15.30
C ASP A 166 -12.17 -4.72 -14.88
N ASP A 167 -11.06 -4.86 -14.17
CA ASP A 167 -10.21 -3.74 -13.76
C ASP A 167 -10.88 -2.79 -12.75
N GLY A 168 -11.70 -3.34 -11.85
CA GLY A 168 -12.40 -2.60 -10.79
C GLY A 168 -13.60 -1.79 -11.27
N LEU A 169 -14.15 -2.09 -12.45
CA LEU A 169 -15.41 -1.49 -12.92
C LEU A 169 -16.60 -2.07 -12.18
N THR A 170 -16.64 -3.40 -12.06
CA THR A 170 -17.66 -4.12 -11.30
C THR A 170 -17.03 -5.16 -10.37
N PHE A 171 -17.80 -5.58 -9.38
CA PHE A 171 -17.39 -6.62 -8.43
C PHE A 171 -18.47 -7.71 -8.38
N THR A 172 -18.04 -8.96 -8.14
CA THR A 172 -18.98 -10.07 -7.87
C THR A 172 -19.81 -9.78 -6.64
N PRO A 173 -20.98 -10.42 -6.47
CA PRO A 173 -21.67 -10.39 -5.19
C PRO A 173 -20.75 -10.82 -4.04
N PRO A 174 -20.88 -10.21 -2.85
CA PRO A 174 -20.07 -10.57 -1.68
C PRO A 174 -20.32 -12.02 -1.24
N VAL A 175 -19.25 -12.77 -1.01
CA VAL A 175 -19.26 -14.10 -0.41
C VAL A 175 -18.75 -14.00 0.99
N GLU A 176 -19.48 -14.55 1.97
CA GLU A 176 -19.04 -14.57 3.35
C GLU A 176 -17.93 -15.59 3.58
N ILE A 177 -16.83 -15.15 4.22
CA ILE A 177 -15.67 -15.96 4.58
C ILE A 177 -15.38 -15.93 6.09
N THR A 178 -16.37 -15.61 6.91
CA THR A 178 -16.25 -15.51 8.38
C THR A 178 -15.75 -16.80 9.02
N ASP A 179 -16.07 -17.96 8.44
CA ASP A 179 -15.62 -19.27 8.94
C ASP A 179 -14.08 -19.41 8.95
N THR A 180 -13.38 -18.70 8.09
CA THR A 180 -11.91 -18.63 8.13
C THR A 180 -11.43 -18.04 9.46
N PHE A 181 -12.12 -17.01 9.95
CA PHE A 181 -11.81 -16.40 11.24
C PHE A 181 -12.24 -17.28 12.42
N ALA A 182 -13.32 -18.04 12.31
CA ALA A 182 -13.77 -18.95 13.38
C ALA A 182 -12.67 -19.94 13.79
N ARG A 183 -11.77 -20.28 12.88
CA ARG A 183 -10.61 -21.17 13.13
C ARG A 183 -9.55 -20.57 14.08
N PHE A 184 -9.58 -19.26 14.37
CA PHE A 184 -8.73 -18.63 15.38
C PHE A 184 -9.24 -18.84 16.81
N LYS A 185 -10.53 -19.17 17.02
CA LYS A 185 -11.14 -19.23 18.35
C LYS A 185 -10.47 -20.18 19.36
N PRO A 186 -9.89 -21.33 18.94
CA PRO A 186 -9.14 -22.17 19.87
C PRO A 186 -7.89 -21.48 20.45
N ASP A 187 -7.28 -20.58 19.69
CA ASP A 187 -6.05 -19.86 20.09
C ASP A 187 -6.38 -18.51 20.75
N TYR A 188 -7.48 -17.86 20.31
CA TYR A 188 -7.89 -16.53 20.79
C TYR A 188 -9.40 -16.35 20.67
N ASP A 189 -10.13 -16.31 21.81
CA ASP A 189 -11.59 -16.17 21.83
C ASP A 189 -12.04 -14.75 21.52
N PHE A 190 -11.91 -14.34 20.27
CA PHE A 190 -12.26 -13.01 19.79
C PHE A 190 -13.78 -12.79 19.70
N LYS A 191 -14.19 -11.52 19.83
CA LYS A 191 -15.54 -11.00 19.60
C LYS A 191 -15.57 -9.97 18.48
N VAL A 192 -14.41 -9.46 18.09
CA VAL A 192 -14.22 -8.44 17.07
C VAL A 192 -13.12 -8.91 16.10
N LEU A 193 -13.35 -8.77 14.81
CA LEU A 193 -12.41 -9.10 13.75
C LEU A 193 -12.33 -7.96 12.73
N ALA A 194 -11.15 -7.80 12.12
CA ALA A 194 -10.97 -6.89 11.01
C ALA A 194 -9.83 -7.31 10.09
N THR A 195 -10.00 -7.01 8.82
CA THR A 195 -8.93 -7.04 7.81
C THR A 195 -8.06 -5.80 7.90
N GLY A 196 -6.81 -5.83 7.48
CA GLY A 196 -5.85 -4.75 7.31
C GLY A 196 -5.90 -3.61 8.32
N PRO A 197 -6.35 -2.40 7.93
CA PRO A 197 -6.82 -1.96 6.61
C PRO A 197 -5.67 -1.63 5.63
N GLY A 198 -5.99 -1.02 4.49
CA GLY A 198 -5.06 -0.69 3.42
C GLY A 198 -5.09 -1.75 2.33
N HIS A 199 -3.95 -2.30 1.94
CA HIS A 199 -3.87 -3.33 0.90
C HIS A 199 -3.29 -4.64 1.45
N GLY A 200 -3.65 -5.76 0.80
CA GLY A 200 -2.95 -7.03 0.93
C GLY A 200 -1.94 -7.21 -0.19
N ILE A 201 -1.15 -8.28 -0.15
CA ILE A 201 -0.09 -8.55 -1.13
C ILE A 201 -0.24 -9.92 -1.77
N GLN A 202 0.27 -10.07 -3.01
CA GLN A 202 0.54 -11.35 -3.62
C GLN A 202 2.03 -11.66 -3.54
N LEU A 203 2.39 -12.84 -3.06
CA LEU A 203 3.76 -13.31 -3.02
C LEU A 203 4.21 -13.82 -4.40
N ASP A 204 5.53 -13.91 -4.60
CA ASP A 204 6.14 -14.42 -5.85
C ASP A 204 5.64 -15.83 -6.23
N ASN A 205 5.31 -16.68 -5.22
CA ASN A 205 4.73 -18.02 -5.43
C ASN A 205 3.23 -17.98 -5.81
N GLY A 206 2.56 -16.82 -5.69
CA GLY A 206 1.15 -16.61 -6.02
C GLY A 206 0.21 -16.57 -4.83
N ARG A 207 0.68 -16.87 -3.61
CA ARG A 207 -0.12 -16.74 -2.39
C ARG A 207 -0.61 -15.31 -2.20
N LEU A 208 -1.90 -15.14 -1.95
CA LEU A 208 -2.50 -13.89 -1.52
C LEU A 208 -2.47 -13.80 0.00
N ILE A 209 -2.06 -12.66 0.54
CA ILE A 209 -1.94 -12.43 1.98
C ILE A 209 -2.74 -11.19 2.38
N VAL A 210 -3.57 -11.33 3.41
CA VAL A 210 -4.28 -10.22 4.07
C VAL A 210 -3.93 -10.24 5.56
N PRO A 211 -3.18 -9.25 6.07
CA PRO A 211 -3.04 -9.05 7.50
C PRO A 211 -4.41 -8.83 8.15
N VAL A 212 -4.63 -9.42 9.33
CA VAL A 212 -5.86 -9.29 10.09
C VAL A 212 -5.55 -9.03 11.56
N TRP A 213 -6.51 -8.45 12.28
CA TRP A 213 -6.45 -8.37 13.72
C TRP A 213 -7.78 -8.79 14.33
N ILE A 214 -7.70 -9.38 15.51
CA ILE A 214 -8.85 -9.88 16.26
C ILE A 214 -8.76 -9.41 17.71
N SER A 215 -9.90 -9.13 18.33
CA SER A 215 -9.98 -8.61 19.71
C SER A 215 -11.03 -9.34 20.53
N THR A 216 -10.73 -9.54 21.82
CA THR A 216 -11.73 -10.07 22.78
C THR A 216 -12.77 -9.03 23.14
N GLY A 217 -12.51 -7.74 22.93
CA GLY A 217 -13.42 -6.65 23.26
C GLY A 217 -13.58 -6.39 24.77
N THR A 218 -12.68 -6.88 25.61
CA THR A 218 -12.79 -6.85 27.09
C THR A 218 -11.95 -5.77 27.77
N GLY A 219 -11.07 -5.09 27.03
CA GLY A 219 -10.13 -4.08 27.58
C GLY A 219 -10.68 -2.66 27.67
N GLY A 220 -11.94 -2.48 28.01
CA GLY A 220 -12.59 -1.16 28.12
C GLY A 220 -12.90 -0.49 26.77
N HIS A 221 -12.67 -1.19 25.66
CA HIS A 221 -13.03 -0.81 24.29
C HIS A 221 -13.16 -2.08 23.44
N ALA A 222 -14.12 -2.13 22.51
CA ALA A 222 -14.36 -3.31 21.68
C ALA A 222 -13.17 -3.77 20.85
N HIS A 223 -12.25 -2.85 20.51
CA HIS A 223 -11.01 -3.17 19.77
C HIS A 223 -9.84 -3.62 20.66
N ARG A 224 -10.06 -3.87 21.97
CA ARG A 224 -9.01 -4.20 22.95
C ARG A 224 -9.40 -5.32 23.89
N PRO A 225 -8.43 -6.12 24.37
CA PRO A 225 -7.08 -6.29 23.81
C PRO A 225 -7.15 -6.92 22.42
N SER A 226 -6.08 -6.87 21.64
CA SER A 226 -6.04 -7.41 20.27
C SER A 226 -4.72 -8.10 19.96
N VAL A 227 -4.78 -9.05 19.03
CA VAL A 227 -3.62 -9.73 18.43
C VAL A 227 -3.70 -9.59 16.92
N THR A 228 -2.54 -9.69 16.25
CA THR A 228 -2.46 -9.71 14.79
C THR A 228 -2.18 -11.10 14.27
N SER A 229 -2.73 -11.38 13.09
CA SER A 229 -2.52 -12.60 12.34
C SER A 229 -2.66 -12.32 10.84
N VAL A 230 -2.95 -13.35 10.07
CA VAL A 230 -3.09 -13.32 8.63
C VAL A 230 -4.18 -14.29 8.19
N ILE A 231 -4.90 -13.94 7.13
CA ILE A 231 -5.60 -14.90 6.29
C ILE A 231 -4.92 -14.92 4.91
N TYR A 232 -4.90 -16.07 4.27
CA TYR A 232 -4.24 -16.23 2.97
C TYR A 232 -5.03 -17.16 2.04
N SER A 233 -4.72 -17.07 0.74
CA SER A 233 -5.26 -17.94 -0.30
C SER A 233 -4.14 -18.41 -1.22
N ASP A 234 -4.10 -19.71 -1.51
CA ASP A 234 -3.15 -20.34 -2.43
C ASP A 234 -3.78 -20.68 -3.81
N ASP A 235 -5.06 -20.34 -4.00
CA ASP A 235 -5.88 -20.71 -5.15
C ASP A 235 -6.58 -19.52 -5.82
N HIS A 236 -5.94 -18.35 -5.78
CA HIS A 236 -6.44 -17.10 -6.38
C HIS A 236 -7.80 -16.67 -5.78
N GLY A 237 -7.92 -16.73 -4.45
CA GLY A 237 -9.07 -16.23 -3.71
C GLY A 237 -10.30 -17.14 -3.70
N LYS A 238 -10.21 -18.39 -4.20
CA LYS A 238 -11.33 -19.32 -4.15
C LYS A 238 -11.59 -19.83 -2.75
N THR A 239 -10.51 -20.11 -2.01
CA THR A 239 -10.58 -20.50 -0.59
C THR A 239 -9.61 -19.65 0.24
N TRP A 240 -9.94 -19.46 1.51
CA TRP A 240 -9.15 -18.68 2.46
C TRP A 240 -8.85 -19.51 3.71
N GLU A 241 -7.60 -19.45 4.14
CA GLU A 241 -7.09 -20.13 5.32
C GLU A 241 -6.56 -19.11 6.34
N ARG A 242 -6.55 -19.49 7.63
CA ARG A 242 -5.90 -18.70 8.67
C ARG A 242 -4.43 -19.07 8.81
N GLY A 243 -3.57 -18.11 9.13
CA GLY A 243 -2.20 -18.34 9.59
C GLY A 243 -2.06 -18.38 11.10
N ASP A 244 -0.82 -18.38 11.59
CA ASP A 244 -0.48 -18.28 13.00
C ASP A 244 -0.66 -16.86 13.54
N ILE A 245 -0.73 -16.69 14.86
CA ILE A 245 -0.66 -15.37 15.50
C ILE A 245 0.74 -14.79 15.29
N ALA A 246 0.80 -13.67 14.59
CA ALA A 246 2.05 -12.97 14.24
C ALA A 246 2.47 -11.96 15.32
N GLY A 247 1.51 -11.26 15.90
CA GLY A 247 1.71 -10.28 16.97
C GLY A 247 0.85 -10.62 18.19
N PRO A 248 1.40 -11.30 19.20
CA PRO A 248 0.70 -11.59 20.44
C PRO A 248 0.53 -10.32 21.30
N ASP A 249 -0.56 -10.23 22.07
CA ASP A 249 -0.75 -9.20 23.08
C ASP A 249 -0.03 -9.61 24.37
N THR A 250 0.93 -8.82 24.80
CA THR A 250 1.75 -9.03 25.99
C THR A 250 2.08 -7.70 26.66
N ASP A 251 2.65 -7.71 27.84
CA ASP A 251 3.13 -6.46 28.51
C ASP A 251 4.18 -5.71 27.66
N GLU A 252 5.00 -6.43 26.89
CA GLU A 252 5.99 -5.86 25.99
C GLU A 252 5.34 -5.37 24.68
N PHE A 253 4.48 -6.21 24.07
CA PHE A 253 3.85 -5.97 22.78
C PHE A 253 2.36 -5.67 22.95
N ASN A 254 2.07 -4.49 23.50
CA ASN A 254 0.73 -4.15 23.93
C ASN A 254 -0.21 -3.81 22.77
N ILE A 255 -1.31 -4.54 22.67
CA ILE A 255 -2.41 -4.31 21.73
C ILE A 255 -1.92 -4.17 20.28
N PRO A 256 -1.20 -5.15 19.70
CA PRO A 256 -0.88 -5.13 18.27
C PRO A 256 -2.18 -5.30 17.46
N ASN A 257 -2.31 -4.51 16.36
CA ASN A 257 -3.52 -4.53 15.54
C ASN A 257 -3.21 -4.23 14.06
N GLU A 258 -3.64 -3.11 13.51
CA GLU A 258 -3.50 -2.76 12.09
C GLU A 258 -2.08 -2.98 11.57
N THR A 259 -1.96 -3.82 10.55
CA THR A 259 -0.69 -4.38 10.08
C THR A 259 -0.59 -4.28 8.58
N VAL A 260 0.60 -3.96 8.09
CA VAL A 260 0.95 -4.02 6.67
C VAL A 260 2.03 -5.05 6.43
N ALA A 261 2.04 -5.60 5.22
CA ALA A 261 2.92 -6.68 4.81
C ALA A 261 3.77 -6.28 3.61
N VAL A 262 4.99 -6.80 3.53
CA VAL A 262 5.81 -6.75 2.31
C VAL A 262 6.63 -8.02 2.18
N GLN A 263 6.77 -8.55 0.96
CA GLN A 263 7.71 -9.62 0.68
C GLN A 263 9.12 -9.05 0.51
N LEU A 264 10.07 -9.59 1.24
CA LEU A 264 11.50 -9.25 1.16
C LEU A 264 12.18 -9.99 0.00
N VAL A 265 13.39 -9.58 -0.35
CA VAL A 265 14.13 -10.17 -1.48
C VAL A 265 14.54 -11.61 -1.24
N ASP A 266 14.66 -12.05 0.01
CA ASP A 266 14.93 -13.44 0.40
C ASP A 266 13.69 -14.34 0.33
N GLY A 267 12.54 -13.78 -0.06
CA GLY A 267 11.25 -14.46 -0.16
C GLY A 267 10.44 -14.45 1.15
N SER A 268 11.03 -14.10 2.28
CA SER A 268 10.30 -13.96 3.54
C SER A 268 9.33 -12.80 3.52
N VAL A 269 8.34 -12.81 4.39
CA VAL A 269 7.34 -11.75 4.55
C VAL A 269 7.58 -11.01 5.86
N LEU A 270 7.71 -9.70 5.75
CA LEU A 270 7.81 -8.79 6.89
C LEU A 270 6.43 -8.21 7.20
N PHE A 271 5.99 -8.34 8.45
CA PHE A 271 4.87 -7.59 9.02
C PHE A 271 5.38 -6.39 9.78
N ASN A 272 4.73 -5.25 9.57
CA ASN A 272 4.94 -4.01 10.28
C ASN A 272 3.63 -3.61 10.95
N MET A 273 3.58 -3.78 12.27
CA MET A 273 2.37 -3.74 13.08
C MET A 273 2.29 -2.43 13.86
N ARG A 274 1.08 -1.85 13.92
CA ARG A 274 0.71 -0.84 14.90
C ARG A 274 0.56 -1.49 16.26
N SER A 275 0.99 -0.79 17.33
CA SER A 275 0.78 -1.22 18.71
C SER A 275 0.59 -0.04 19.66
N GLU A 276 0.10 -0.31 20.86
CA GLU A 276 0.04 0.65 21.98
C GLU A 276 1.18 0.41 22.98
N SER A 277 2.30 -0.15 22.50
CA SER A 277 3.47 -0.44 23.33
C SER A 277 4.18 0.83 23.79
N LYS A 278 4.73 0.80 25.01
CA LYS A 278 5.46 1.93 25.60
C LYS A 278 6.75 2.32 24.84
N ALA A 279 7.23 1.45 23.95
CA ALA A 279 8.38 1.74 23.10
C ALA A 279 8.11 2.86 22.09
N ASP A 280 6.84 3.16 21.76
CA ASP A 280 6.43 4.14 20.75
C ASP A 280 7.16 3.89 19.39
N ARG A 281 7.35 2.63 19.03
CA ARG A 281 8.02 2.18 17.81
C ARG A 281 7.19 1.11 17.12
N ARG A 282 7.28 1.09 15.78
CA ARG A 282 6.64 0.06 14.96
C ARG A 282 7.17 -1.32 15.37
N LEU A 283 6.25 -2.27 15.47
CA LEU A 283 6.54 -3.64 15.85
C LEU A 283 6.67 -4.51 14.59
N LEU A 284 7.79 -5.20 14.42
CA LEU A 284 8.10 -5.98 13.22
C LEU A 284 8.28 -7.46 13.56
N THR A 285 7.78 -8.33 12.67
CA THR A 285 8.02 -9.77 12.70
C THR A 285 8.17 -10.31 11.28
N ARG A 286 8.85 -11.45 11.12
CA ARG A 286 9.08 -12.09 9.81
C ARG A 286 8.54 -13.51 9.81
N SER A 287 8.02 -13.93 8.65
CA SER A 287 7.62 -15.31 8.37
C SER A 287 8.25 -15.77 7.06
N PRO A 288 8.71 -17.02 6.94
CA PRO A 288 9.28 -17.54 5.69
C PRO A 288 8.24 -17.74 4.57
N ASP A 289 6.96 -17.84 4.92
CA ASP A 289 5.86 -18.13 3.99
C ASP A 289 4.68 -17.13 4.08
N GLY A 290 4.81 -16.13 4.98
CA GLY A 290 3.80 -15.11 5.22
C GLY A 290 2.56 -15.58 5.97
N ALA A 291 2.53 -16.83 6.46
CA ALA A 291 1.39 -17.38 7.17
C ALA A 291 1.76 -18.03 8.51
N THR A 292 2.92 -18.66 8.58
CA THR A 292 3.33 -19.48 9.73
C THR A 292 4.75 -19.14 10.21
N ARG A 293 5.16 -19.70 11.34
CA ARG A 293 6.53 -19.61 11.86
C ARG A 293 7.04 -18.18 12.00
N TRP A 294 6.21 -17.30 12.53
CA TRP A 294 6.58 -15.90 12.79
C TRP A 294 7.71 -15.83 13.82
N THR A 295 8.69 -14.97 13.55
CA THR A 295 9.75 -14.68 14.54
C THR A 295 9.16 -13.94 15.74
N LYS A 296 9.84 -13.95 16.91
CA LYS A 296 9.47 -13.05 18.01
C LYS A 296 9.47 -11.60 17.50
N PRO A 297 8.40 -10.83 17.71
CA PRO A 297 8.35 -9.43 17.27
C PRO A 297 9.47 -8.58 17.89
N LYS A 298 9.89 -7.53 17.17
CA LYS A 298 10.91 -6.57 17.62
C LYS A 298 10.49 -5.14 17.27
N PHE A 299 10.82 -4.19 18.15
CA PHE A 299 10.62 -2.78 17.85
C PHE A 299 11.69 -2.26 16.89
N HIS A 300 11.27 -1.53 15.86
CA HIS A 300 12.19 -0.92 14.91
C HIS A 300 12.70 0.42 15.44
N PRO A 301 14.02 0.65 15.57
CA PRO A 301 14.54 1.84 16.25
C PRO A 301 14.19 3.18 15.56
N GLN A 302 14.05 3.17 14.22
CA GLN A 302 13.82 4.40 13.43
C GLN A 302 12.36 4.65 13.06
N LEU A 303 11.45 3.66 13.17
CA LEU A 303 10.06 3.80 12.76
C LEU A 303 9.18 4.17 13.97
N LEU A 304 8.70 5.41 13.99
CA LEU A 304 7.85 5.92 15.06
C LEU A 304 6.44 5.29 15.02
N GLU A 305 5.84 5.09 16.20
CA GLU A 305 4.47 4.59 16.34
C GLU A 305 3.58 5.62 17.06
N PRO A 306 2.87 6.49 16.30
CA PRO A 306 1.93 7.44 16.87
C PRO A 306 0.55 6.82 17.13
N ILE A 307 0.43 5.53 17.26
CA ILE A 307 -0.82 4.75 17.37
C ILE A 307 -1.69 5.00 16.13
N CYS A 308 -1.09 4.74 14.97
CA CYS A 308 -1.71 5.00 13.67
C CYS A 308 -1.34 3.89 12.67
N MET A 309 -2.30 3.56 11.79
CA MET A 309 -1.99 2.72 10.63
C MET A 309 -0.84 3.32 9.83
N ALA A 310 -0.09 2.46 9.18
CA ALA A 310 1.01 2.78 8.27
C ALA A 310 0.84 2.02 6.96
N SER A 311 1.66 2.31 5.97
CA SER A 311 1.79 1.48 4.76
C SER A 311 3.25 1.15 4.48
N MET A 312 3.48 0.01 3.83
CA MET A 312 4.79 -0.44 3.38
C MET A 312 4.67 -1.17 2.06
N ILE A 313 5.45 -0.76 1.06
CA ILE A 313 5.46 -1.39 -0.26
C ILE A 313 6.89 -1.51 -0.81
N ARG A 314 7.05 -2.40 -1.79
CA ARG A 314 8.25 -2.48 -2.60
C ARG A 314 8.17 -1.53 -3.80
N LEU A 315 9.12 -0.60 -3.89
CA LEU A 315 9.26 0.29 -5.04
C LEU A 315 10.04 -0.37 -6.17
N SER A 316 11.14 -1.07 -5.85
CA SER A 316 11.99 -1.74 -6.85
C SER A 316 12.74 -2.93 -6.26
N LYS A 317 13.14 -3.88 -7.14
CA LYS A 317 13.83 -5.13 -6.77
C LYS A 317 14.85 -5.50 -7.83
N LYS A 318 16.05 -5.90 -7.41
CA LYS A 318 17.05 -6.54 -8.31
C LYS A 318 16.54 -7.89 -8.80
N PRO A 319 16.91 -8.34 -10.02
CA PRO A 319 17.73 -7.64 -11.02
C PRO A 319 16.92 -6.70 -11.93
N SER A 320 15.58 -6.61 -11.81
CA SER A 320 14.73 -5.75 -12.65
C SER A 320 14.96 -4.24 -12.44
N SER A 321 15.68 -3.87 -11.41
CA SER A 321 16.12 -2.50 -11.11
C SER A 321 17.58 -2.52 -10.63
N ASP A 322 18.22 -1.33 -10.57
CA ASP A 322 19.60 -1.14 -10.10
C ASP A 322 19.78 -1.50 -8.62
N ARG A 323 18.72 -1.31 -7.80
CA ARG A 323 18.74 -1.61 -6.36
C ARG A 323 17.37 -1.98 -5.80
N ASN A 324 17.38 -2.59 -4.61
CA ASN A 324 16.18 -2.85 -3.84
C ASN A 324 15.75 -1.57 -3.14
N ARG A 325 14.44 -1.26 -3.15
CA ARG A 325 13.87 -0.12 -2.44
C ARG A 325 12.54 -0.50 -1.81
N LEU A 326 12.41 -0.23 -0.52
CA LEU A 326 11.15 -0.28 0.22
C LEU A 326 10.71 1.13 0.59
N LEU A 327 9.41 1.38 0.51
CA LEU A 327 8.78 2.61 0.99
C LEU A 327 7.93 2.30 2.22
N PHE A 328 7.92 3.22 3.18
CA PHE A 328 7.07 3.19 4.35
C PHE A 328 6.43 4.56 4.55
N SER A 329 5.14 4.61 4.92
CA SER A 329 4.46 5.86 5.23
C SER A 329 3.67 5.79 6.52
N ASN A 330 3.78 6.82 7.34
CA ASN A 330 2.95 7.05 8.52
C ASN A 330 3.12 8.51 9.03
N PRO A 331 2.33 8.95 10.02
CA PRO A 331 2.61 10.20 10.73
C PRO A 331 3.95 10.13 11.46
N ASP A 332 4.87 11.03 11.15
CA ASP A 332 6.23 11.04 11.71
C ASP A 332 6.32 11.95 12.94
N THR A 333 5.66 11.56 14.02
CA THR A 333 5.62 12.31 15.27
C THR A 333 5.32 11.42 16.47
N LEU A 334 5.83 11.81 17.63
CA LEU A 334 5.47 11.27 18.97
C LEU A 334 4.90 12.33 19.89
N GLU A 335 4.53 13.49 19.37
CA GLU A 335 3.95 14.54 20.16
C GLU A 335 2.64 14.09 20.84
N ALA A 336 2.36 14.64 22.01
CA ALA A 336 1.10 14.42 22.69
C ALA A 336 -0.06 15.11 21.95
N ARG A 337 -1.27 14.61 22.15
CA ARG A 337 -2.48 15.34 21.74
C ARG A 337 -2.54 16.69 22.42
N ILE A 338 -3.12 17.67 21.75
CA ILE A 338 -3.27 19.03 22.26
C ILE A 338 -3.94 19.00 23.64
N GLY A 339 -3.33 19.69 24.60
CA GLY A 339 -3.80 19.75 26.00
C GLY A 339 -3.53 18.50 26.83
N GLN A 340 -2.80 17.51 26.32
CA GLN A 340 -2.47 16.28 27.02
C GLN A 340 -0.95 16.13 27.25
N LYS A 341 -0.58 15.37 28.28
CA LYS A 341 0.81 14.94 28.45
C LYS A 341 1.14 13.79 27.53
N ALA A 342 2.37 13.74 27.04
CA ALA A 342 2.88 12.58 26.32
C ALA A 342 3.02 11.40 27.30
N ILE A 343 2.25 10.36 27.05
CA ILE A 343 2.32 9.08 27.79
C ILE A 343 2.76 8.01 26.79
N PRO A 344 3.84 7.25 27.05
CA PRO A 344 4.26 6.16 26.17
C PRO A 344 3.11 5.19 25.86
N GLY A 345 2.92 4.87 24.57
CA GLY A 345 1.81 4.03 24.11
C GLY A 345 0.41 4.65 24.18
N LYS A 346 0.28 5.94 24.48
CA LYS A 346 -1.01 6.64 24.62
C LYS A 346 -0.93 8.08 24.13
N SER A 347 -2.13 8.67 23.90
CA SER A 347 -2.31 10.14 23.73
C SER A 347 -1.43 10.77 22.66
N ARG A 348 -1.09 10.05 21.58
CA ARG A 348 -0.30 10.58 20.48
C ARG A 348 -1.16 11.40 19.52
N ILE A 349 -0.61 12.49 19.01
CA ILE A 349 -1.21 13.24 17.90
C ILE A 349 -0.87 12.54 16.58
N ARG A 350 -1.72 12.74 15.56
CA ARG A 350 -1.46 12.28 14.19
C ARG A 350 -1.21 13.48 13.32
N LYS A 351 0.03 13.67 12.91
CA LYS A 351 0.45 14.76 12.01
C LYS A 351 1.75 14.41 11.29
N ASN A 352 2.04 15.16 10.25
CA ASN A 352 3.26 15.05 9.45
C ASN A 352 3.40 13.69 8.79
N VAL A 353 2.36 13.25 8.02
CA VAL A 353 2.51 12.04 7.21
C VAL A 353 3.73 12.19 6.32
N SER A 354 4.65 11.26 6.47
CA SER A 354 5.95 11.24 5.80
C SER A 354 6.17 9.92 5.08
N ILE A 355 6.93 9.95 4.00
CA ILE A 355 7.41 8.75 3.32
C ILE A 355 8.87 8.55 3.67
N LYS A 356 9.22 7.31 4.03
CA LYS A 356 10.58 6.86 4.31
C LYS A 356 11.01 5.87 3.23
N LEU A 357 12.31 5.82 2.93
CA LEU A 357 12.90 4.92 1.94
C LEU A 357 14.03 4.11 2.59
N SER A 358 13.98 2.79 2.37
CA SER A 358 14.99 1.82 2.78
C SER A 358 15.62 1.17 1.54
N TYR A 359 16.94 0.92 1.61
CA TYR A 359 17.72 0.22 0.58
C TYR A 359 18.20 -1.18 1.01
N ASP A 360 17.92 -1.55 2.25
CA ASP A 360 18.46 -2.72 2.95
C ASP A 360 17.37 -3.58 3.62
N GLU A 361 16.22 -3.70 2.94
CA GLU A 361 15.11 -4.57 3.36
C GLU A 361 14.57 -4.23 4.75
N SER A 362 14.41 -2.91 5.02
CA SER A 362 13.87 -2.36 6.28
C SER A 362 14.84 -2.40 7.48
N GLU A 363 16.13 -2.68 7.28
CA GLU A 363 17.09 -2.59 8.40
C GLU A 363 17.36 -1.12 8.77
N THR A 364 17.49 -0.22 7.75
CA THR A 364 17.61 1.23 7.97
C THR A 364 16.70 2.04 7.04
N TRP A 365 16.38 3.27 7.44
CA TRP A 365 15.53 4.21 6.72
C TRP A 365 16.22 5.57 6.57
N PRO A 366 17.25 5.68 5.68
CA PRO A 366 18.11 6.87 5.56
C PRO A 366 17.40 8.08 4.94
N VAL A 367 16.28 7.89 4.26
CA VAL A 367 15.52 8.99 3.64
C VAL A 367 14.18 9.13 4.33
N THR A 368 13.81 10.35 4.69
CA THR A 368 12.49 10.70 5.23
C THR A 368 12.06 12.03 4.63
N LYS A 369 10.85 12.08 4.07
CA LYS A 369 10.29 13.34 3.56
C LYS A 369 8.80 13.47 3.87
N THR A 370 8.45 14.58 4.50
CA THR A 370 7.06 14.88 4.87
C THR A 370 6.27 15.29 3.63
N ILE A 371 5.16 14.60 3.39
CA ILE A 371 4.22 14.92 2.29
C ILE A 371 3.06 15.81 2.76
N GLU A 372 2.70 15.76 4.05
CA GLU A 372 1.66 16.61 4.61
C GLU A 372 2.06 17.11 5.99
N ALA A 373 2.36 18.40 6.12
CA ALA A 373 2.60 19.04 7.40
C ALA A 373 1.28 19.29 8.15
N GLY A 374 1.31 19.16 9.47
CA GLY A 374 0.11 19.34 10.30
C GLY A 374 -0.74 18.06 10.37
N PHE A 375 -2.01 18.20 10.76
CA PHE A 375 -2.93 17.08 10.95
C PHE A 375 -2.98 16.19 9.70
N SER A 376 -2.56 14.95 9.87
CA SER A 376 -2.61 13.90 8.85
C SER A 376 -2.49 12.54 9.52
N GLY A 377 -3.15 11.52 8.98
CA GLY A 377 -3.35 10.25 9.69
C GLY A 377 -2.98 9.02 8.89
N TYR A 378 -3.94 8.11 8.75
CA TYR A 378 -3.78 6.88 8.00
C TYR A 378 -3.29 7.17 6.58
N SER A 379 -2.45 6.31 6.07
CA SER A 379 -1.94 6.40 4.70
C SER A 379 -1.78 5.02 4.09
N ASP A 380 -1.95 4.93 2.77
CA ASP A 380 -1.64 3.74 2.00
C ASP A 380 -0.85 4.11 0.74
N LEU A 381 0.03 3.22 0.31
CA LEU A 381 1.00 3.43 -0.77
C LEU A 381 0.71 2.51 -1.95
N ALA A 382 0.94 3.00 -3.17
CA ALA A 382 0.99 2.21 -4.38
C ALA A 382 2.03 2.79 -5.36
N VAL A 383 2.41 2.02 -6.38
CA VAL A 383 3.34 2.46 -7.42
C VAL A 383 2.76 2.15 -8.78
N THR A 384 2.74 3.13 -9.68
CA THR A 384 2.33 2.96 -11.07
C THR A 384 3.44 2.33 -11.90
N GLN A 385 3.12 1.83 -13.08
CA GLN A 385 4.10 1.17 -13.95
C GLN A 385 5.26 2.09 -14.39
N ASP A 386 5.03 3.41 -14.46
CA ASP A 386 6.08 4.39 -14.76
C ASP A 386 6.94 4.75 -13.53
N GLY A 387 6.66 4.15 -12.37
CA GLY A 387 7.38 4.38 -11.12
C GLY A 387 6.90 5.58 -10.31
N THR A 388 5.79 6.21 -10.70
CA THR A 388 5.15 7.24 -9.87
C THR A 388 4.66 6.62 -8.57
N ILE A 389 5.09 7.17 -7.45
CA ILE A 389 4.68 6.76 -6.10
C ILE A 389 3.38 7.50 -5.78
N LEU A 390 2.38 6.74 -5.33
CA LEU A 390 1.09 7.26 -4.88
C LEU A 390 0.97 7.04 -3.38
N CYS A 391 0.62 8.08 -2.63
CA CYS A 391 0.25 7.98 -1.23
C CYS A 391 -1.16 8.52 -1.04
N PHE A 392 -2.11 7.65 -0.69
CA PHE A 392 -3.48 8.04 -0.36
C PHE A 392 -3.60 8.14 1.14
N TYR A 393 -3.99 9.31 1.67
CA TYR A 393 -3.85 9.58 3.11
C TYR A 393 -4.94 10.51 3.66
N GLU A 394 -5.15 10.41 4.98
CA GLU A 394 -6.01 11.31 5.76
C GLU A 394 -5.32 12.66 5.91
N ARG A 395 -6.04 13.74 5.51
CA ARG A 395 -5.53 15.11 5.46
C ARG A 395 -6.37 16.06 6.29
N GLY A 396 -5.71 16.87 7.11
CA GLY A 396 -6.35 17.92 7.90
C GLY A 396 -7.27 17.39 9.00
N SER A 397 -7.95 18.31 9.65
CA SER A 397 -9.01 18.04 10.63
C SER A 397 -10.09 19.10 10.51
N THR A 398 -11.36 18.73 10.68
CA THR A 398 -12.48 19.67 10.61
C THR A 398 -12.61 20.54 11.86
N ASP A 399 -12.08 20.11 13.01
CA ASP A 399 -12.28 20.74 14.31
C ASP A 399 -11.05 20.60 15.27
N GLY A 400 -9.88 20.25 14.72
CA GLY A 400 -8.67 20.02 15.51
C GLY A 400 -8.62 18.65 16.22
N VAL A 401 -9.60 17.78 16.00
CA VAL A 401 -9.59 16.41 16.53
C VAL A 401 -8.97 15.48 15.50
N ILE A 402 -8.00 14.67 15.92
CA ILE A 402 -7.22 13.80 15.03
C ILE A 402 -8.04 12.71 14.29
N TYR A 403 -9.27 12.45 14.72
CA TYR A 403 -10.17 11.46 14.10
C TYR A 403 -11.18 12.09 13.15
N ASN A 404 -11.31 13.42 13.15
CA ASN A 404 -12.25 14.15 12.32
C ASN A 404 -11.52 14.71 11.09
N THR A 405 -11.14 13.81 10.21
CA THR A 405 -10.38 14.07 8.99
C THR A 405 -11.07 15.07 8.09
N GLY A 406 -10.34 16.08 7.59
CA GLY A 406 -10.88 17.10 6.68
C GLY A 406 -11.12 16.55 5.28
N SER A 407 -10.19 15.72 4.80
CA SER A 407 -10.31 15.07 3.49
C SER A 407 -9.40 13.84 3.38
N LEU A 408 -9.62 13.04 2.32
CA LEU A 408 -8.64 12.08 1.83
C LEU A 408 -8.05 12.61 0.53
N ALA A 409 -6.71 12.62 0.44
CA ALA A 409 -5.97 13.12 -0.71
C ALA A 409 -4.95 12.09 -1.20
N VAL A 410 -4.67 12.07 -2.50
CA VAL A 410 -3.55 11.34 -3.10
C VAL A 410 -2.42 12.31 -3.35
N ALA A 411 -1.25 12.03 -2.78
CA ALA A 411 0.02 12.62 -3.21
C ALA A 411 0.62 11.75 -4.31
N ARG A 412 1.05 12.39 -5.40
CA ARG A 412 1.77 11.80 -6.53
C ARG A 412 3.19 12.35 -6.51
N LEU A 413 4.19 11.48 -6.46
CA LEU A 413 5.58 11.89 -6.40
C LEU A 413 6.49 10.87 -7.09
N ASN A 414 7.70 11.29 -7.41
CA ASN A 414 8.74 10.40 -7.91
C ASN A 414 9.91 10.27 -6.92
N LEU A 415 10.81 9.34 -7.22
CA LEU A 415 11.96 9.07 -6.38
C LEU A 415 12.92 10.27 -6.32
N GLU A 416 13.03 11.03 -7.40
CA GLU A 416 13.85 12.25 -7.48
C GLU A 416 13.35 13.31 -6.50
N TRP A 417 12.05 13.50 -6.39
CA TRP A 417 11.50 14.41 -5.37
C TRP A 417 11.76 13.88 -3.96
N LEU A 418 11.51 12.58 -3.73
CA LEU A 418 11.66 11.97 -2.41
C LEU A 418 13.10 12.07 -1.88
N THR A 419 14.09 11.96 -2.77
CA THR A 419 15.51 11.89 -2.42
C THR A 419 16.29 13.18 -2.70
N ASP A 420 15.63 14.28 -3.04
CA ASP A 420 16.27 15.54 -3.46
C ASP A 420 17.25 15.33 -4.61
N GLY A 421 16.86 14.52 -5.61
CA GLY A 421 17.64 14.21 -6.80
C GLY A 421 18.80 13.23 -6.58
N LYS A 422 18.94 12.65 -5.38
CA LYS A 422 20.06 11.72 -5.07
C LYS A 422 19.83 10.29 -5.54
N ASP A 423 18.62 9.96 -5.95
CA ASP A 423 18.26 8.64 -6.47
C ASP A 423 17.17 8.77 -7.55
N SER A 424 17.20 7.84 -8.52
CA SER A 424 16.24 7.76 -9.63
C SER A 424 15.97 6.31 -9.99
N LEU A 425 14.83 6.03 -10.62
CA LEU A 425 14.55 4.73 -11.22
C LEU A 425 15.19 4.71 -12.63
N ASN A 426 16.48 4.38 -12.73
CA ASN A 426 17.21 4.31 -13.99
C ASN A 426 16.62 3.21 -14.90
N GLY A 427 16.34 3.54 -16.17
CA GLY A 427 16.08 2.58 -17.24
C GLY A 427 14.61 2.18 -17.46
N ARG A 428 13.65 3.05 -17.16
CA ARG A 428 12.28 2.88 -17.65
C ARG A 428 11.93 3.85 -18.75
#